data_59e0c73530aa41511c4a09bae52f4af6
#
_entry.id   59e0c73530aa41511c4a09bae52f4af6
#
_cell.length_a   1.000
_cell.length_b   1.000
_cell.length_c   1.000
_cell.angle_alpha   90.00
_cell.angle_beta   90.00
_cell.angle_gamma   90.00
#
_symmetry.space_group_name_H-M   'P 1'
#
loop_
_entity.id
_entity.type
_entity.pdbx_description
1 polymer ?
#
loop_
_entity_poly.entity_id
_entity_poly.type
_entity_poly.pdbx_seq_one_letter_code
_entity_poly.pdbx_strand_id
1 'polypeptide(L)'
;MTRKTIRILSLISILVLMAVTALGMVSCGKKDAQESVSQAVDSLVDEVSQAVDSVIDDAKEVTVTIEVTDDKGEVTSKQYTTKETTLRGVLEENNMIEGTESEYGLMITTVNGVVADYDKDGAYWALYKNGEYMMVGADAEILEDGATYGLVYTKG
;
A
#
# COMPACT_ATOMS: atom_id res chain seq x y z
N MET A 1 3.63 -8.93 -4.51
CA MET A 1 4.59 -8.68 -3.40
C MET A 1 5.35 -7.41 -3.74
N THR A 2 5.05 -6.31 -3.09
CA THR A 2 5.64 -5.00 -3.41
C THR A 2 7.11 -4.91 -3.00
N ARG A 3 7.89 -4.05 -3.70
CA ARG A 3 9.33 -3.84 -3.40
C ARG A 3 9.59 -3.39 -1.94
N LYS A 4 8.60 -2.78 -1.27
CA LYS A 4 8.66 -2.42 0.16
C LYS A 4 8.59 -3.65 1.07
N THR A 5 7.70 -4.60 0.80
CA THR A 5 7.60 -5.87 1.55
C THR A 5 8.87 -6.70 1.43
N ILE A 6 9.52 -6.70 0.26
CA ILE A 6 10.80 -7.39 0.05
C ILE A 6 11.93 -6.72 0.86
N ARG A 7 11.96 -5.39 0.95
CA ARG A 7 12.97 -4.66 1.75
C ARG A 7 12.79 -4.87 3.25
N ILE A 8 11.56 -4.89 3.75
CA ILE A 8 11.26 -5.13 5.17
C ILE A 8 11.59 -6.58 5.54
N LEU A 9 11.21 -7.56 4.71
CA LEU A 9 11.60 -8.96 4.89
C LEU A 9 13.11 -9.17 4.86
N SER A 10 13.84 -8.45 3.99
CA SER A 10 15.31 -8.51 3.92
C SER A 10 15.96 -7.93 5.17
N LEU A 11 15.45 -6.83 5.72
CA LEU A 11 15.98 -6.22 6.96
C LEU A 11 15.72 -7.10 8.19
N ILE A 12 14.55 -7.72 8.29
CA ILE A 12 14.22 -8.67 9.37
C ILE A 12 15.11 -9.90 9.28
N SER A 13 15.37 -10.42 8.08
CA SER A 13 16.25 -11.58 7.87
C SER A 13 17.70 -11.30 8.29
N ILE A 14 18.20 -10.08 8.03
CA ILE A 14 19.55 -9.66 8.42
C ILE A 14 19.65 -9.50 9.95
N LEU A 15 18.60 -8.96 10.60
CA LEU A 15 18.57 -8.78 12.05
C LEU A 15 18.56 -10.12 12.79
N VAL A 16 17.81 -11.10 12.29
CA VAL A 16 17.77 -12.46 12.84
C VAL A 16 19.12 -13.17 12.66
N LEU A 17 19.79 -12.97 11.52
CA LEU A 17 21.10 -13.58 11.26
C LEU A 17 22.20 -13.01 12.18
N MET A 18 22.15 -11.73 12.54
CA MET A 18 23.10 -11.11 13.46
C MET A 18 22.91 -11.56 14.92
N ALA A 19 21.68 -11.88 15.34
CA ALA A 19 21.40 -12.39 16.68
C ALA A 19 21.96 -13.80 16.91
N VAL A 20 22.03 -14.62 15.89
CA VAL A 20 22.54 -16.02 15.96
C VAL A 20 24.06 -16.07 16.06
N THR A 21 24.80 -15.09 15.55
CA THR A 21 26.27 -15.06 15.60
C THR A 21 26.85 -14.60 16.95
N ALA A 22 26.05 -13.96 17.81
CA ALA A 22 26.51 -13.51 19.13
C ALA A 22 26.51 -14.61 20.21
N LEU A 23 25.89 -15.78 19.96
CA LEU A 23 25.77 -16.89 20.91
C LEU A 23 26.82 -18.03 20.71
N GLY A 24 27.80 -17.81 19.85
CA GLY A 24 28.77 -18.83 19.44
C GLY A 24 30.06 -18.98 20.29
N MET A 25 30.16 -18.39 21.48
CA MET A 25 31.36 -18.58 22.33
C MET A 25 31.02 -18.79 23.80
N VAL A 26 30.43 -19.91 24.17
CA VAL A 26 30.61 -20.50 25.49
C VAL A 26 30.86 -21.98 25.31
N SER A 27 32.15 -22.30 25.42
CA SER A 27 32.69 -23.65 25.47
C SER A 27 32.53 -24.23 26.87
N CYS A 28 32.09 -25.47 26.92
CA CYS A 28 32.36 -26.51 27.90
C CYS A 28 31.66 -26.46 29.26
N GLY A 29 30.76 -27.43 29.45
CA GLY A 29 30.56 -28.03 30.77
C GLY A 29 29.13 -28.20 31.25
N LYS A 30 28.61 -29.44 31.15
CA LYS A 30 27.50 -30.03 31.91
C LYS A 30 26.05 -29.69 31.55
N LYS A 31 25.36 -30.67 31.20
CA LYS A 31 23.99 -31.24 31.19
C LYS A 31 22.75 -30.41 31.62
N ASP A 32 22.81 -29.08 31.81
CA ASP A 32 21.65 -28.27 32.25
C ASP A 32 21.36 -27.06 31.34
N ALA A 33 21.97 -26.97 30.15
CA ALA A 33 21.83 -25.84 29.25
C ALA A 33 20.66 -25.95 28.23
N GLN A 34 19.96 -27.09 28.19
CA GLN A 34 18.94 -27.33 27.16
C GLN A 34 17.56 -26.75 27.54
N GLU A 35 17.29 -26.59 28.83
CA GLU A 35 15.99 -26.08 29.32
C GLU A 35 15.93 -24.53 29.31
N SER A 36 17.06 -23.86 29.55
CA SER A 36 17.11 -22.38 29.57
C SER A 36 17.12 -21.75 28.18
N VAL A 37 17.60 -22.47 27.15
CA VAL A 37 17.57 -21.98 25.75
C VAL A 37 16.16 -22.05 25.17
N SER A 38 15.40 -23.10 25.53
CA SER A 38 14.00 -23.25 25.08
C SER A 38 13.09 -22.13 25.60
N GLN A 39 13.25 -21.74 26.87
CA GLN A 39 12.49 -20.63 27.47
C GLN A 39 12.88 -19.26 26.92
N ALA A 40 14.15 -19.04 26.61
CA ALA A 40 14.61 -17.78 26.01
C ALA A 40 14.13 -17.60 24.57
N VAL A 41 14.04 -18.68 23.80
CA VAL A 41 13.52 -18.64 22.42
C VAL A 41 12.01 -18.41 22.40
N ASP A 42 11.26 -19.03 23.33
CA ASP A 42 9.81 -18.87 23.45
C ASP A 42 9.44 -17.42 23.84
N SER A 43 10.19 -16.83 24.76
CA SER A 43 10.00 -15.41 25.17
C SER A 43 10.30 -14.42 24.03
N LEU A 44 11.31 -14.68 23.21
CA LEU A 44 11.68 -13.85 22.08
C LEU A 44 10.67 -13.97 20.91
N VAL A 45 10.08 -15.15 20.72
CA VAL A 45 9.05 -15.39 19.69
C VAL A 45 7.78 -14.62 20.06
N ASP A 46 7.37 -14.61 21.34
CA ASP A 46 6.20 -13.86 21.81
C ASP A 46 6.40 -12.34 21.70
N GLU A 47 7.59 -11.83 22.05
CA GLU A 47 7.92 -10.41 21.96
C GLU A 47 8.00 -9.92 20.51
N VAL A 48 8.57 -10.73 19.61
CA VAL A 48 8.60 -10.44 18.16
C VAL A 48 7.20 -10.54 17.55
N SER A 49 6.37 -11.48 17.99
CA SER A 49 4.99 -11.64 17.50
C SER A 49 4.13 -10.42 17.88
N GLN A 50 4.26 -9.92 19.12
CA GLN A 50 3.56 -8.70 19.58
C GLN A 50 4.09 -7.44 18.90
N ALA A 51 5.38 -7.34 18.64
CA ALA A 51 5.97 -6.21 17.92
C ALA A 51 5.55 -6.16 16.46
N VAL A 52 5.38 -7.32 15.80
CA VAL A 52 4.90 -7.40 14.41
C VAL A 52 3.41 -7.07 14.32
N ASP A 53 2.59 -7.52 15.28
CA ASP A 53 1.15 -7.23 15.32
C ASP A 53 0.88 -5.73 15.55
N SER A 54 1.68 -5.06 16.42
CA SER A 54 1.56 -3.63 16.68
C SER A 54 2.02 -2.73 15.52
N VAL A 55 2.89 -3.23 14.63
CA VAL A 55 3.36 -2.49 13.44
C VAL A 55 2.37 -2.62 12.26
N ILE A 56 1.56 -3.68 12.24
CA ILE A 56 0.55 -3.91 11.20
C ILE A 56 -0.75 -3.14 11.49
N ASP A 57 -1.04 -2.85 12.77
CA ASP A 57 -2.29 -2.20 13.19
C ASP A 57 -2.23 -0.66 13.21
N ASP A 58 -1.06 -0.06 12.92
CA ASP A 58 -0.86 1.40 12.96
C ASP A 58 -1.01 2.09 11.57
N ALA A 59 -1.60 1.43 10.59
CA ALA A 59 -2.08 2.11 9.39
C ALA A 59 -3.34 2.90 9.77
N LYS A 60 -3.14 4.18 10.10
CA LYS A 60 -4.22 5.11 10.39
C LYS A 60 -5.26 5.06 9.26
N GLU A 61 -6.49 4.70 9.58
CA GLU A 61 -7.59 4.81 8.63
C GLU A 61 -7.77 6.26 8.21
N VAL A 62 -7.93 6.46 6.92
CA VAL A 62 -8.25 7.76 6.33
C VAL A 62 -9.60 7.68 5.63
N THR A 63 -10.37 8.76 5.72
CA THR A 63 -11.64 8.89 5.00
C THR A 63 -11.45 9.88 3.86
N VAL A 64 -11.67 9.42 2.64
CA VAL A 64 -11.54 10.25 1.43
C VAL A 64 -12.85 10.25 0.64
N THR A 65 -13.09 11.31 -0.11
CA THR A 65 -14.19 11.38 -1.06
C THR A 65 -13.65 11.13 -2.46
N ILE A 66 -14.23 10.18 -3.19
CA ILE A 66 -13.91 9.95 -4.60
C ILE A 66 -15.07 10.46 -5.45
N GLU A 67 -14.75 11.36 -6.37
CA GLU A 67 -15.68 11.90 -7.35
C GLU A 67 -15.31 11.40 -8.74
N VAL A 68 -16.27 10.87 -9.47
CA VAL A 68 -16.06 10.40 -10.83
C VAL A 68 -17.00 11.18 -11.76
N THR A 69 -16.42 11.86 -12.74
CA THR A 69 -17.16 12.49 -13.84
C THR A 69 -17.00 11.62 -15.08
N ASP A 70 -18.09 11.04 -15.57
CA ASP A 70 -18.08 10.11 -16.70
C ASP A 70 -18.03 10.81 -18.07
N ASP A 71 -18.12 10.02 -19.15
CA ASP A 71 -18.10 10.47 -20.55
C ASP A 71 -19.32 11.33 -20.95
N LYS A 72 -20.37 11.33 -20.11
CA LYS A 72 -21.60 12.15 -20.30
C LYS A 72 -21.61 13.39 -19.43
N GLY A 73 -20.60 13.55 -18.55
CA GLY A 73 -20.53 14.63 -17.58
C GLY A 73 -21.35 14.37 -16.32
N GLU A 74 -21.81 13.15 -16.09
CA GLU A 74 -22.48 12.78 -14.85
C GLU A 74 -21.46 12.61 -13.72
N VAL A 75 -21.74 13.27 -12.57
CA VAL A 75 -20.85 13.22 -11.42
C VAL A 75 -21.41 12.28 -10.36
N THR A 76 -20.60 11.31 -9.98
CA THR A 76 -20.86 10.43 -8.84
C THR A 76 -19.85 10.75 -7.73
N SER A 77 -20.32 10.91 -6.49
CA SER A 77 -19.46 11.18 -5.34
C SER A 77 -19.75 10.18 -4.24
N LYS A 78 -18.69 9.58 -3.66
CA LYS A 78 -18.80 8.59 -2.58
C LYS A 78 -17.61 8.70 -1.63
N GLN A 79 -17.89 8.55 -0.33
CA GLN A 79 -16.85 8.45 0.69
C GLN A 79 -16.39 7.02 0.89
N TYR A 80 -15.08 6.88 1.12
CA TYR A 80 -14.42 5.63 1.44
C TYR A 80 -13.53 5.82 2.65
N THR A 81 -13.62 4.89 3.60
CA THR A 81 -12.68 4.77 4.72
C THR A 81 -11.78 3.58 4.43
N THR A 82 -10.47 3.79 4.43
CA THR A 82 -9.49 2.80 4.02
C THR A 82 -8.22 2.88 4.85
N LYS A 83 -7.46 1.79 4.87
CA LYS A 83 -6.08 1.72 5.37
C LYS A 83 -5.04 1.82 4.26
N GLU A 84 -5.50 1.90 3.01
CA GLU A 84 -4.59 2.12 1.89
C GLU A 84 -3.88 3.47 2.02
N THR A 85 -2.65 3.53 1.53
CA THR A 85 -1.81 4.72 1.65
C THR A 85 -1.80 5.58 0.39
N THR A 86 -2.24 5.03 -0.75
CA THR A 86 -2.21 5.71 -2.04
C THR A 86 -3.60 5.80 -2.67
N LEU A 87 -3.78 6.78 -3.55
CA LEU A 87 -5.01 6.91 -4.33
C LEU A 87 -5.29 5.64 -5.15
N ARG A 88 -4.26 5.06 -5.78
CA ARG A 88 -4.38 3.78 -6.48
C ARG A 88 -4.93 2.68 -5.55
N GLY A 89 -4.39 2.57 -4.35
CA GLY A 89 -4.79 1.53 -3.39
C GLY A 89 -6.29 1.56 -3.11
N VAL A 90 -6.86 2.71 -2.76
CA VAL A 90 -8.30 2.83 -2.47
C VAL A 90 -9.16 2.59 -3.71
N LEU A 91 -8.70 2.99 -4.91
CA LEU A 91 -9.43 2.77 -6.15
C LEU A 91 -9.46 1.28 -6.56
N GLU A 92 -8.34 0.56 -6.40
CA GLU A 92 -8.23 -0.87 -6.66
C GLU A 92 -9.00 -1.70 -5.62
N GLU A 93 -8.91 -1.36 -4.33
CA GLU A 93 -9.66 -2.00 -3.24
C GLU A 93 -11.17 -2.01 -3.53
N ASN A 94 -11.66 -0.93 -4.15
CA ASN A 94 -13.08 -0.77 -4.48
C ASN A 94 -13.43 -1.18 -5.92
N ASN A 95 -12.51 -1.79 -6.67
CA ASN A 95 -12.67 -2.23 -8.05
C ASN A 95 -13.18 -1.11 -8.98
N MET A 96 -12.71 0.11 -8.76
CA MET A 96 -13.15 1.29 -9.51
C MET A 96 -12.36 1.49 -10.80
N ILE A 97 -11.12 1.00 -10.87
CA ILE A 97 -10.21 1.28 -11.98
C ILE A 97 -9.63 0.03 -12.61
N GLU A 98 -9.39 0.14 -13.93
CA GLU A 98 -8.52 -0.77 -14.69
C GLU A 98 -7.55 0.06 -15.51
N GLY A 99 -6.39 -0.51 -15.84
CA GLY A 99 -5.37 0.22 -16.58
C GLY A 99 -4.22 -0.67 -17.05
N THR A 100 -3.22 -0.03 -17.64
CA THR A 100 -2.00 -0.67 -18.11
C THR A 100 -0.82 -0.20 -17.28
N GLU A 101 -0.02 -1.14 -16.78
CA GLU A 101 1.21 -0.83 -16.07
C GLU A 101 2.24 -0.19 -17.00
N SER A 102 2.86 0.89 -16.55
CA SER A 102 3.94 1.58 -17.24
C SER A 102 5.14 1.82 -16.31
N GLU A 103 6.22 2.34 -16.85
CA GLU A 103 7.38 2.75 -16.05
C GLU A 103 7.07 3.92 -15.10
N TYR A 104 5.99 4.66 -15.36
CA TYR A 104 5.51 5.80 -14.56
C TYR A 104 4.37 5.43 -13.61
N GLY A 105 3.97 4.15 -13.54
CA GLY A 105 2.87 3.64 -12.75
C GLY A 105 1.68 3.18 -13.61
N LEU A 106 0.51 2.99 -12.98
CA LEU A 106 -0.70 2.55 -13.65
C LEU A 106 -1.29 3.68 -14.51
N MET A 107 -1.35 3.47 -15.82
CA MET A 107 -2.12 4.32 -16.72
C MET A 107 -3.59 3.86 -16.66
N ILE A 108 -4.42 4.65 -16.00
CA ILE A 108 -5.85 4.34 -15.85
C ILE A 108 -6.54 4.49 -17.21
N THR A 109 -7.15 3.42 -17.69
CA THR A 109 -7.90 3.39 -18.94
C THR A 109 -9.40 3.20 -18.72
N THR A 110 -9.81 2.67 -17.58
CA THR A 110 -11.21 2.42 -17.24
C THR A 110 -11.51 2.90 -15.84
N VAL A 111 -12.63 3.61 -15.65
CA VAL A 111 -13.16 3.97 -14.33
C VAL A 111 -14.64 3.62 -14.30
N ASN A 112 -15.07 2.85 -13.29
CA ASN A 112 -16.44 2.35 -13.12
C ASN A 112 -17.02 1.72 -14.41
N GLY A 113 -16.17 1.04 -15.19
CA GLY A 113 -16.56 0.40 -16.46
C GLY A 113 -16.64 1.34 -17.67
N VAL A 114 -16.36 2.65 -17.50
CA VAL A 114 -16.25 3.59 -18.61
C VAL A 114 -14.81 3.61 -19.13
N VAL A 115 -14.63 3.27 -20.39
CA VAL A 115 -13.30 3.21 -21.03
C VAL A 115 -12.94 4.55 -21.66
N ALA A 116 -11.74 5.03 -21.40
CA ALA A 116 -11.09 6.14 -22.11
C ALA A 116 -9.93 5.58 -22.94
N ASP A 117 -9.95 5.80 -24.25
CA ASP A 117 -8.96 5.30 -25.18
C ASP A 117 -8.39 6.48 -25.98
N TYR A 118 -7.15 6.88 -25.65
CA TYR A 118 -6.53 8.05 -26.25
C TYR A 118 -6.28 7.87 -27.75
N ASP A 119 -5.95 6.66 -28.17
CA ASP A 119 -5.64 6.37 -29.59
C ASP A 119 -6.90 6.38 -30.48
N LYS A 120 -8.07 6.06 -29.92
CA LYS A 120 -9.33 6.01 -30.65
C LYS A 120 -10.10 7.31 -30.66
N ASP A 121 -10.23 7.94 -29.51
CA ASP A 121 -11.13 9.07 -29.29
C ASP A 121 -10.51 10.25 -28.56
N GLY A 122 -9.17 10.21 -28.33
CA GLY A 122 -8.42 11.25 -27.65
C GLY A 122 -8.79 11.38 -26.17
N ALA A 123 -9.42 10.34 -25.60
CA ALA A 123 -9.92 10.39 -24.25
C ALA A 123 -8.94 9.82 -23.21
N TYR A 124 -8.92 10.41 -22.03
CA TYR A 124 -8.14 9.95 -20.90
C TYR A 124 -8.82 10.32 -19.57
N TRP A 125 -8.40 9.67 -18.49
CA TRP A 125 -8.86 9.98 -17.13
C TRP A 125 -7.92 10.97 -16.48
N ALA A 126 -8.39 12.21 -16.31
CA ALA A 126 -7.68 13.25 -15.59
C ALA A 126 -7.90 13.14 -14.08
N LEU A 127 -6.84 13.29 -13.30
CA LEU A 127 -6.89 13.19 -11.84
C LEU A 127 -6.87 14.57 -11.20
N TYR A 128 -7.67 14.75 -10.15
CA TYR A 128 -7.79 15.99 -9.40
C TYR A 128 -7.71 15.69 -7.90
N LYS A 129 -7.19 16.65 -7.12
CA LYS A 129 -7.21 16.65 -5.67
C LYS A 129 -7.79 17.98 -5.18
N ASN A 130 -8.87 17.94 -4.43
CA ASN A 130 -9.58 19.12 -3.95
C ASN A 130 -9.91 20.15 -5.05
N GLY A 131 -10.21 19.66 -6.26
CA GLY A 131 -10.52 20.48 -7.44
C GLY A 131 -9.30 20.97 -8.23
N GLU A 132 -8.08 20.68 -7.80
CA GLU A 132 -6.84 21.03 -8.52
C GLU A 132 -6.34 19.82 -9.34
N TYR A 133 -5.90 20.11 -10.58
CA TYR A 133 -5.35 19.07 -11.46
C TYR A 133 -4.05 18.48 -10.89
N MET A 134 -3.98 17.16 -10.80
CA MET A 134 -2.82 16.46 -10.28
C MET A 134 -1.75 16.27 -11.36
N MET A 135 -0.51 16.60 -11.01
CA MET A 135 0.66 16.38 -11.87
C MET A 135 1.35 15.03 -11.62
N VAL A 136 0.78 14.22 -10.72
CA VAL A 136 1.28 12.89 -10.37
C VAL A 136 0.19 11.84 -10.59
N GLY A 137 0.61 10.61 -10.87
CA GLY A 137 -0.32 9.48 -11.03
C GLY A 137 -0.88 8.99 -9.67
N ALA A 138 -1.92 8.18 -9.74
CA ALA A 138 -2.58 7.61 -8.56
C ALA A 138 -1.63 6.74 -7.68
N ASP A 139 -0.56 6.20 -8.26
CA ASP A 139 0.47 5.43 -7.55
C ASP A 139 1.32 6.28 -6.59
N ALA A 140 1.58 7.52 -6.99
CA ALA A 140 2.45 8.44 -6.25
C ALA A 140 1.68 9.32 -5.26
N GLU A 141 0.38 9.45 -5.44
CA GLU A 141 -0.48 10.27 -4.56
C GLU A 141 -0.75 9.55 -3.24
N ILE A 142 -0.28 10.15 -2.16
CA ILE A 142 -0.55 9.68 -0.80
C ILE A 142 -1.88 10.25 -0.33
N LEU A 143 -2.75 9.38 0.22
CA LEU A 143 -4.07 9.79 0.69
C LEU A 143 -3.97 10.76 1.87
N GLU A 144 -4.78 11.81 1.83
CA GLU A 144 -4.97 12.74 2.93
C GLU A 144 -6.39 12.60 3.50
N ASP A 145 -6.48 12.52 4.81
CA ASP A 145 -7.77 12.40 5.51
C ASP A 145 -8.67 13.62 5.24
N GLY A 146 -9.90 13.36 4.82
CA GLY A 146 -10.87 14.37 4.43
C GLY A 146 -10.70 14.95 3.02
N ALA A 147 -9.69 14.54 2.25
CA ALA A 147 -9.48 15.03 0.89
C ALA A 147 -10.53 14.50 -0.09
N THR A 148 -10.78 15.27 -1.15
CA THR A 148 -11.59 14.86 -2.30
C THR A 148 -10.70 14.61 -3.50
N TYR A 149 -10.80 13.41 -4.08
CA TYR A 149 -10.09 13.02 -5.29
C TYR A 149 -11.09 12.86 -6.44
N GLY A 150 -10.82 13.56 -7.54
CA GLY A 150 -11.64 13.52 -8.75
C GLY A 150 -11.00 12.69 -9.85
N LEU A 151 -11.80 11.84 -10.51
CA LEU A 151 -11.44 11.18 -11.76
C LEU A 151 -12.39 11.71 -12.83
N VAL A 152 -11.86 12.44 -13.80
CA VAL A 152 -12.66 13.15 -14.81
C VAL A 152 -12.35 12.62 -16.20
N TYR A 153 -13.38 12.10 -16.88
CA TYR A 153 -13.27 11.75 -18.29
C TYR A 153 -13.00 13.00 -19.12
N THR A 154 -11.86 13.05 -19.78
CA THR A 154 -11.38 14.23 -20.49
C THR A 154 -11.07 13.87 -21.95
N LYS A 155 -11.43 14.73 -22.89
CA LYS A 155 -11.01 14.64 -24.30
C LYS A 155 -10.00 15.73 -24.59
N GLY A 156 -8.88 15.31 -25.23
CA GLY A 156 -7.84 16.21 -25.72
C GLY A 156 -8.16 16.83 -27.07
#